data_14a17ae9d02e6679c8c7811cc9af8138
#
_entry.id   14a17ae9d02e6679c8c7811cc9af8138
#
_cell.length_a   1.000
_cell.length_b   1.000
_cell.length_c   1.000
_cell.angle_alpha   90.00
_cell.angle_beta   90.00
_cell.angle_gamma   90.00
#
_symmetry.space_group_name_H-M   'P 1'
#
loop_
_entity.id
_entity.type
_entity.pdbx_description
1 polymer ?
#
loop_
_entity_poly.entity_id
_entity_poly.type
_entity_poly.pdbx_seq_one_letter_code
_entity_poly.pdbx_strand_id
1 'polypeptide(L)'
;NLQPSDPADEAAGLAFNLTQPVARPGNPDTLTSLLNSILNLSAVRMVDLDASNLERYGLAQPKYLLELVTLTGKEVLIRIGDSAGNGQYYVTSTALPAIMTVQADALTAVDLPLTDYVDRFVALMSIWKVSSVSLDLEGEQHELGLSVEEGQKITDETVELTLDGQDAKIISQSGENLFSTFYQTLIGIRIDGFDLAASPDGPVTSRITYTLKPDPASQSDAKALVIEFVSRDAYTDYVLIDGSYTGFYVSHRDTFTSGQVGQEGLLVAVSQLQYAIDHAVDGVFDTSKGYPAIS
;
A
#
# COMPACT_ATOMS: atom_id res chain seq x y z
N ASN A 1 -11.17 12.17 -2.36
CA ASN A 1 -12.42 11.58 -2.86
C ASN A 1 -12.33 10.07 -2.80
N LEU A 2 -13.36 9.43 -2.29
CA LEU A 2 -13.50 7.99 -2.17
C LEU A 2 -14.61 7.51 -3.09
N GLN A 3 -14.39 6.39 -3.76
CA GLN A 3 -15.41 5.67 -4.53
C GLN A 3 -15.44 4.21 -4.10
N PRO A 4 -16.61 3.57 -4.00
CA PRO A 4 -16.69 2.12 -3.80
C PRO A 4 -15.92 1.42 -4.94
N SER A 5 -15.20 0.35 -4.63
CA SER A 5 -14.70 -0.56 -5.65
C SER A 5 -15.85 -1.30 -6.32
N ASP A 6 -15.58 -1.91 -7.48
CA ASP A 6 -16.60 -2.60 -8.28
C ASP A 6 -17.33 -3.64 -7.42
N PRO A 7 -18.69 -3.67 -7.43
CA PRO A 7 -19.48 -4.67 -6.69
C PRO A 7 -19.20 -6.14 -7.10
N ALA A 8 -18.49 -6.39 -8.19
CA ALA A 8 -18.04 -7.74 -8.53
C ALA A 8 -17.01 -8.33 -7.55
N ASP A 9 -16.38 -7.50 -6.69
CA ASP A 9 -15.47 -7.91 -5.61
C ASP A 9 -16.19 -8.10 -4.25
N GLU A 10 -17.43 -8.57 -4.24
CA GLU A 10 -18.25 -8.78 -3.04
C GLU A 10 -17.60 -9.69 -1.97
N ALA A 11 -16.54 -10.41 -2.30
CA ALA A 11 -15.81 -11.26 -1.35
C ALA A 11 -14.90 -10.49 -0.37
N ALA A 12 -14.61 -9.20 -0.61
CA ALA A 12 -13.62 -8.41 0.12
C ALA A 12 -14.21 -7.38 1.10
N GLY A 13 -15.53 -7.36 1.33
CA GLY A 13 -16.17 -6.33 2.15
C GLY A 13 -16.26 -4.98 1.41
N LEU A 14 -16.59 -3.90 2.14
CA LEU A 14 -16.62 -2.55 1.59
C LEU A 14 -15.19 -2.09 1.25
N ALA A 15 -14.78 -2.31 0.02
CA ALA A 15 -13.52 -1.78 -0.49
C ALA A 15 -13.77 -0.39 -1.13
N PHE A 16 -12.87 0.55 -0.90
CA PHE A 16 -12.93 1.90 -1.44
C PHE A 16 -11.63 2.22 -2.16
N ASN A 17 -11.75 2.93 -3.27
CA ASN A 17 -10.63 3.52 -3.97
C ASN A 17 -10.58 5.01 -3.69
N LEU A 18 -9.39 5.53 -3.39
CA LEU A 18 -9.15 6.97 -3.45
C LEU A 18 -9.04 7.36 -4.93
N THR A 19 -9.70 8.46 -5.28
CA THR A 19 -9.61 9.03 -6.62
C THR A 19 -8.82 10.33 -6.63
N GLN A 20 -8.73 11.01 -5.47
CA GLN A 20 -7.95 12.23 -5.28
C GLN A 20 -7.45 12.29 -3.84
N PRO A 21 -6.26 12.87 -3.59
CA PRO A 21 -5.33 13.47 -4.56
C PRO A 21 -4.55 12.43 -5.38
N VAL A 22 -4.65 11.15 -5.05
CA VAL A 22 -4.04 10.02 -5.77
C VAL A 22 -5.09 8.98 -6.09
N ALA A 23 -4.99 8.34 -7.26
CA ALA A 23 -5.85 7.23 -7.64
C ALA A 23 -5.22 5.92 -7.15
N ARG A 24 -5.71 5.39 -6.01
CA ARG A 24 -5.17 4.18 -5.38
C ARG A 24 -6.23 3.43 -4.58
N PRO A 25 -6.03 2.11 -4.38
CA PRO A 25 -6.81 1.37 -3.39
C PRO A 25 -6.71 2.02 -2.02
N GLY A 26 -7.81 2.07 -1.31
CA GLY A 26 -7.87 2.58 0.06
C GLY A 26 -7.48 1.53 1.09
N ASN A 27 -7.01 1.99 2.24
CA ASN A 27 -6.82 1.13 3.41
C ASN A 27 -8.20 0.77 4.00
N PRO A 28 -8.65 -0.50 3.94
CA PRO A 28 -10.00 -0.86 4.34
C PRO A 28 -10.29 -0.59 5.82
N ASP A 29 -9.31 -0.79 6.70
CA ASP A 29 -9.49 -0.59 8.15
C ASP A 29 -9.68 0.90 8.48
N THR A 30 -8.82 1.75 7.93
CA THR A 30 -8.88 3.21 8.12
C THR A 30 -10.17 3.78 7.53
N LEU A 31 -10.55 3.36 6.33
CA LEU A 31 -11.75 3.86 5.67
C LEU A 31 -13.02 3.37 6.35
N THR A 32 -13.05 2.14 6.84
CA THR A 32 -14.16 1.62 7.66
C THR A 32 -14.28 2.42 8.97
N SER A 33 -13.15 2.72 9.62
CA SER A 33 -13.10 3.54 10.83
C SER A 33 -13.60 4.96 10.57
N LEU A 34 -13.19 5.58 9.45
CA LEU A 34 -13.66 6.89 9.01
C LEU A 34 -15.17 6.91 8.82
N LEU A 35 -15.70 5.96 8.05
CA LEU A 35 -17.14 5.85 7.81
C LEU A 35 -17.93 5.65 9.11
N ASN A 36 -17.48 4.74 9.97
CA ASN A 36 -18.12 4.50 11.25
C ASN A 36 -18.10 5.75 12.14
N SER A 37 -17.00 6.49 12.17
CA SER A 37 -16.91 7.75 12.92
C SER A 37 -17.92 8.79 12.43
N ILE A 38 -18.10 8.90 11.11
CA ILE A 38 -19.03 9.85 10.50
C ILE A 38 -20.48 9.41 10.71
N LEU A 39 -20.80 8.13 10.48
CA LEU A 39 -22.14 7.60 10.60
C LEU A 39 -22.67 7.59 12.04
N ASN A 40 -21.78 7.45 13.02
CA ASN A 40 -22.10 7.45 14.45
C ASN A 40 -21.78 8.80 15.13
N LEU A 41 -21.55 9.86 14.34
CA LEU A 41 -21.26 11.17 14.89
C LEU A 41 -22.42 11.67 15.75
N SER A 42 -22.18 11.79 17.05
CA SER A 42 -23.20 12.16 18.03
C SER A 42 -22.97 13.57 18.56
N ALA A 43 -24.02 14.38 18.55
CA ALA A 43 -23.98 15.70 19.14
C ALA A 43 -23.86 15.62 20.67
N VAL A 44 -22.91 16.36 21.23
CA VAL A 44 -22.79 16.55 22.68
C VAL A 44 -23.78 17.58 23.17
N ARG A 45 -23.90 18.67 22.39
CA ARG A 45 -24.79 19.78 22.73
C ARG A 45 -25.30 20.45 21.45
N MET A 46 -26.55 20.86 21.45
CA MET A 46 -27.09 21.80 20.48
C MET A 46 -26.78 23.24 20.92
N VAL A 47 -26.13 23.98 20.04
CA VAL A 47 -25.66 25.36 20.32
C VAL A 47 -26.62 26.39 19.77
N ASP A 48 -27.09 26.18 18.53
CA ASP A 48 -28.01 27.05 17.83
C ASP A 48 -28.92 26.22 16.92
N LEU A 49 -30.21 26.52 16.96
CA LEU A 49 -31.20 25.86 16.08
C LEU A 49 -31.19 26.48 14.67
N ASP A 50 -30.59 27.66 14.53
CA ASP A 50 -30.47 28.36 13.26
C ASP A 50 -29.00 28.34 12.79
N ALA A 51 -28.78 27.65 11.70
CA ALA A 51 -27.45 27.58 11.06
C ALA A 51 -27.16 28.77 10.11
N SER A 52 -27.82 29.93 10.29
CA SER A 52 -27.58 31.11 9.42
C SER A 52 -26.25 31.82 9.66
N ASN A 53 -25.72 31.79 10.89
CA ASN A 53 -24.47 32.47 11.25
C ASN A 53 -23.27 31.51 11.32
N LEU A 54 -22.88 30.95 10.18
CA LEU A 54 -21.79 29.95 10.09
C LEU A 54 -20.41 30.57 10.43
N GLU A 55 -20.19 31.85 10.14
CA GLU A 55 -18.91 32.53 10.39
C GLU A 55 -18.51 32.50 11.85
N ARG A 56 -19.47 32.72 12.76
CA ARG A 56 -19.25 32.75 14.20
C ARG A 56 -18.62 31.47 14.77
N TYR A 57 -18.84 30.36 14.09
CA TYR A 57 -18.46 29.00 14.52
C TYR A 57 -17.35 28.38 13.64
N GLY A 58 -16.76 29.19 12.72
CA GLY A 58 -15.78 28.69 11.74
C GLY A 58 -16.38 27.75 10.69
N LEU A 59 -17.70 27.68 10.56
CA LEU A 59 -18.41 26.76 9.66
C LEU A 59 -18.62 27.33 8.24
N ALA A 60 -18.40 28.63 8.04
CA ALA A 60 -18.40 29.24 6.71
C ALA A 60 -17.17 28.85 5.90
N GLN A 61 -16.01 28.74 6.59
CA GLN A 61 -14.76 28.19 6.07
C GLN A 61 -14.35 27.03 7.00
N PRO A 62 -14.97 25.87 6.89
CA PRO A 62 -14.81 24.80 7.85
C PRO A 62 -13.39 24.21 7.80
N LYS A 63 -12.90 23.74 8.96
CA LYS A 63 -11.63 23.00 9.06
C LYS A 63 -11.69 21.73 8.22
N TYR A 64 -12.85 21.02 8.27
CA TYR A 64 -13.14 19.86 7.43
C TYR A 64 -14.51 19.99 6.78
N LEU A 65 -14.58 19.66 5.51
CA LEU A 65 -15.82 19.52 4.76
C LEU A 65 -15.95 18.07 4.27
N LEU A 66 -16.95 17.37 4.77
CA LEU A 66 -17.24 16.00 4.36
C LEU A 66 -18.50 16.02 3.50
N GLU A 67 -18.38 15.48 2.31
CA GLU A 67 -19.48 15.28 1.38
C GLU A 67 -19.73 13.78 1.23
N LEU A 68 -20.92 13.35 1.59
CA LEU A 68 -21.37 11.97 1.53
C LEU A 68 -22.46 11.85 0.46
N VAL A 69 -22.25 10.99 -0.50
CA VAL A 69 -23.25 10.66 -1.52
C VAL A 69 -23.70 9.22 -1.28
N THR A 70 -24.98 9.03 -1.01
CA THR A 70 -25.54 7.68 -0.84
C THR A 70 -25.71 6.99 -2.19
N LEU A 71 -25.86 5.66 -2.18
CA LEU A 71 -26.15 4.89 -3.40
C LEU A 71 -27.44 5.33 -4.11
N THR A 72 -28.35 6.01 -3.41
CA THR A 72 -29.58 6.59 -3.98
C THR A 72 -29.40 8.02 -4.50
N GLY A 73 -28.14 8.54 -4.48
CA GLY A 73 -27.81 9.89 -4.93
C GLY A 73 -28.15 11.01 -3.94
N LYS A 74 -28.51 10.68 -2.69
CA LYS A 74 -28.73 11.70 -1.67
C LYS A 74 -27.41 12.22 -1.16
N GLU A 75 -27.21 13.53 -1.19
CA GLU A 75 -26.02 14.23 -0.71
C GLU A 75 -26.23 14.72 0.73
N VAL A 76 -25.22 14.52 1.57
CA VAL A 76 -25.14 15.07 2.91
C VAL A 76 -23.78 15.77 3.07
N LEU A 77 -23.81 17.07 3.33
CA LEU A 77 -22.63 17.85 3.67
C LEU A 77 -22.52 17.98 5.18
N ILE A 78 -21.35 17.67 5.72
CA ILE A 78 -21.02 17.88 7.13
C ILE A 78 -19.87 18.87 7.19
N ARG A 79 -20.05 19.96 7.90
CA ARG A 79 -19.03 21.01 8.13
C ARG A 79 -18.56 20.92 9.57
N ILE A 80 -17.25 20.85 9.76
CA ILE A 80 -16.60 20.85 11.07
C ILE A 80 -15.77 22.13 11.14
N GLY A 81 -16.13 23.00 12.07
CA GLY A 81 -15.55 24.35 12.21
C GLY A 81 -14.55 24.46 13.34
N ASP A 82 -14.61 25.56 14.08
CA ASP A 82 -13.67 25.90 15.14
C ASP A 82 -13.83 25.02 16.39
N SER A 83 -12.82 25.03 17.25
CA SER A 83 -12.89 24.44 18.58
C SER A 83 -13.94 25.19 19.42
N ALA A 84 -14.85 24.41 20.03
CA ALA A 84 -15.85 24.93 20.99
C ALA A 84 -15.33 24.93 22.44
N GLY A 85 -14.03 24.58 22.65
CA GLY A 85 -13.44 24.31 23.97
C GLY A 85 -13.77 22.92 24.49
N ASN A 86 -13.10 22.53 25.58
CA ASN A 86 -13.30 21.24 26.27
C ASN A 86 -13.21 19.99 25.35
N GLY A 87 -12.29 20.02 24.36
CA GLY A 87 -12.13 18.91 23.41
C GLY A 87 -13.31 18.72 22.44
N GLN A 88 -14.05 19.80 22.13
CA GLN A 88 -15.20 19.75 21.23
C GLN A 88 -14.98 20.67 20.03
N TYR A 89 -15.64 20.34 18.90
CA TYR A 89 -15.70 21.15 17.68
C TYR A 89 -17.14 21.50 17.33
N TYR A 90 -17.34 22.67 16.74
CA TYR A 90 -18.63 23.03 16.15
C TYR A 90 -18.85 22.22 14.88
N VAL A 91 -20.10 21.75 14.69
CA VAL A 91 -20.50 20.99 13.52
C VAL A 91 -21.89 21.40 13.07
N THR A 92 -22.12 21.35 11.76
CA THR A 92 -23.45 21.40 11.15
C THR A 92 -23.53 20.44 9.97
N SER A 93 -24.72 20.03 9.60
CA SER A 93 -24.92 19.20 8.41
C SER A 93 -26.19 19.59 7.66
N THR A 94 -26.24 19.28 6.36
CA THR A 94 -27.43 19.47 5.55
C THR A 94 -28.57 18.54 5.96
N ALA A 95 -28.28 17.42 6.62
CA ALA A 95 -29.30 16.50 7.14
C ALA A 95 -29.95 17.04 8.41
N LEU A 96 -29.23 17.82 9.21
CA LEU A 96 -29.72 18.50 10.42
C LEU A 96 -29.11 19.91 10.46
N PRO A 97 -29.81 20.92 9.91
CA PRO A 97 -29.30 22.28 9.77
C PRO A 97 -29.35 23.07 11.08
N ALA A 98 -28.68 22.58 12.09
CA ALA A 98 -28.46 23.21 13.38
C ALA A 98 -26.95 23.25 13.71
N ILE A 99 -26.52 24.12 14.59
CA ILE A 99 -25.16 24.15 15.09
C ILE A 99 -25.06 23.33 16.36
N MET A 100 -24.18 22.35 16.33
CA MET A 100 -23.96 21.40 17.41
C MET A 100 -22.49 21.37 17.79
N THR A 101 -22.16 20.72 18.89
CA THR A 101 -20.78 20.31 19.19
C THR A 101 -20.66 18.80 19.17
N VAL A 102 -19.50 18.33 18.74
CA VAL A 102 -19.09 16.93 18.77
C VAL A 102 -17.78 16.78 19.51
N GLN A 103 -17.48 15.62 20.06
CA GLN A 103 -16.19 15.36 20.69
C GLN A 103 -15.07 15.27 19.64
N ALA A 104 -13.89 15.77 19.97
CA ALA A 104 -12.70 15.70 19.13
C ALA A 104 -12.32 14.24 18.81
N ASP A 105 -12.47 13.34 19.79
CA ASP A 105 -12.14 11.92 19.63
C ASP A 105 -12.96 11.23 18.53
N ALA A 106 -14.21 11.71 18.27
CA ALA A 106 -15.01 11.20 17.17
C ALA A 106 -14.50 11.62 15.79
N LEU A 107 -13.55 12.55 15.72
CA LEU A 107 -12.98 13.10 14.49
C LEU A 107 -11.56 12.60 14.19
N THR A 108 -11.00 11.72 15.01
CA THR A 108 -9.62 11.26 14.86
C THR A 108 -9.36 10.62 13.50
N ALA A 109 -10.32 9.87 12.96
CA ALA A 109 -10.21 9.27 11.64
C ALA A 109 -10.36 10.27 10.46
N VAL A 110 -10.69 11.54 10.73
CA VAL A 110 -10.83 12.60 9.70
C VAL A 110 -9.52 13.34 9.48
N ASP A 111 -8.61 13.33 10.45
CA ASP A 111 -7.37 14.13 10.46
C ASP A 111 -6.10 13.24 10.41
N LEU A 112 -6.13 12.20 9.61
CA LEU A 112 -5.00 11.32 9.39
C LEU A 112 -4.18 11.76 8.17
N PRO A 113 -2.87 11.45 8.11
CA PRO A 113 -2.08 11.66 6.91
C PRO A 113 -2.59 10.79 5.75
N LEU A 114 -2.33 11.23 4.52
CA LEU A 114 -2.76 10.51 3.30
C LEU A 114 -2.30 9.05 3.27
N THR A 115 -1.10 8.77 3.81
CA THR A 115 -0.53 7.42 3.92
C THR A 115 -1.40 6.44 4.70
N ASP A 116 -2.23 6.92 5.61
CA ASP A 116 -3.08 6.05 6.42
C ASP A 116 -4.40 5.68 5.72
N TYR A 117 -4.82 6.51 4.74
CA TYR A 117 -6.04 6.26 3.96
C TYR A 117 -5.82 5.35 2.74
N VAL A 118 -4.58 5.17 2.29
CA VAL A 118 -4.26 4.34 1.11
C VAL A 118 -3.76 2.96 1.50
N ASP A 119 -3.95 1.99 0.63
CA ASP A 119 -3.14 0.78 0.64
C ASP A 119 -1.69 1.19 0.34
N ARG A 120 -0.80 0.90 1.30
CA ARG A 120 0.60 1.36 1.25
C ARG A 120 1.51 0.48 0.40
N PHE A 121 1.06 -0.65 -0.10
CA PHE A 121 1.91 -1.47 -0.96
C PHE A 121 2.13 -0.79 -2.32
N VAL A 122 3.38 -0.75 -2.77
CA VAL A 122 3.73 -0.18 -4.09
C VAL A 122 3.05 -0.99 -5.19
N ALA A 123 3.19 -2.32 -5.15
CA ALA A 123 2.52 -3.24 -6.06
C ALA A 123 2.39 -4.62 -5.41
N LEU A 124 1.17 -5.11 -5.23
CA LEU A 124 0.90 -6.48 -4.79
C LEU A 124 0.71 -7.36 -6.02
N MET A 125 1.72 -8.18 -6.33
CA MET A 125 1.68 -9.10 -7.46
C MET A 125 1.50 -10.52 -7.00
N SER A 126 0.36 -11.13 -7.37
CA SER A 126 0.13 -12.55 -7.11
C SER A 126 1.12 -13.40 -7.90
N ILE A 127 1.81 -14.32 -7.22
CA ILE A 127 2.88 -15.13 -7.80
C ILE A 127 2.43 -15.93 -9.05
N TRP A 128 1.17 -16.38 -9.08
CA TRP A 128 0.62 -17.15 -10.22
C TRP A 128 0.34 -16.29 -11.46
N LYS A 129 0.36 -14.96 -11.34
CA LYS A 129 0.21 -14.03 -12.48
C LYS A 129 1.55 -13.65 -13.12
N VAL A 130 2.66 -14.04 -12.51
CA VAL A 130 4.01 -13.65 -12.93
C VAL A 130 4.73 -14.86 -13.50
N SER A 131 5.41 -14.67 -14.64
CA SER A 131 6.29 -15.69 -15.24
C SER A 131 7.76 -15.48 -14.91
N SER A 132 8.20 -14.23 -14.80
CA SER A 132 9.55 -13.89 -14.35
C SER A 132 9.60 -12.51 -13.69
N VAL A 133 10.65 -12.27 -12.91
CA VAL A 133 10.98 -10.95 -12.38
C VAL A 133 12.46 -10.69 -12.60
N SER A 134 12.75 -9.60 -13.31
CA SER A 134 14.11 -9.08 -13.45
C SER A 134 14.33 -7.98 -12.41
N LEU A 135 15.40 -8.08 -11.66
CA LEU A 135 15.82 -7.15 -10.63
C LEU A 135 17.15 -6.49 -11.06
N ASP A 136 17.20 -5.17 -11.03
CA ASP A 136 18.43 -4.38 -11.10
C ASP A 136 18.43 -3.52 -9.83
N LEU A 137 19.17 -3.97 -8.83
CA LEU A 137 19.20 -3.38 -7.49
C LEU A 137 20.56 -2.73 -7.28
N GLU A 138 20.64 -1.42 -7.48
CA GLU A 138 21.89 -0.65 -7.35
C GLU A 138 23.05 -1.20 -8.20
N GLY A 139 22.74 -1.78 -9.36
CA GLY A 139 23.69 -2.40 -10.29
C GLY A 139 23.89 -3.90 -10.10
N GLU A 140 23.32 -4.51 -9.07
CA GLU A 140 23.27 -5.97 -8.91
C GLU A 140 22.05 -6.51 -9.69
N GLN A 141 22.29 -7.46 -10.60
CA GLN A 141 21.25 -7.99 -11.48
C GLN A 141 20.91 -9.43 -11.12
N HIS A 142 19.59 -9.69 -10.99
CA HIS A 142 19.06 -11.01 -10.72
C HIS A 142 17.83 -11.29 -11.58
N GLU A 143 17.60 -12.56 -11.90
CA GLU A 143 16.45 -13.03 -12.65
C GLU A 143 15.73 -14.14 -11.89
N LEU A 144 14.43 -13.94 -11.65
CA LEU A 144 13.56 -14.94 -11.04
C LEU A 144 12.69 -15.58 -12.12
N GLY A 145 12.67 -16.89 -12.19
CA GLY A 145 11.74 -17.67 -12.99
C GLY A 145 10.64 -18.28 -12.13
N LEU A 146 9.38 -18.16 -12.55
CA LEU A 146 8.22 -18.61 -11.79
C LEU A 146 7.27 -19.43 -12.67
N SER A 147 7.00 -20.67 -12.26
CA SER A 147 6.03 -21.56 -12.90
C SER A 147 4.99 -22.03 -11.86
N VAL A 148 4.21 -21.08 -11.35
CA VAL A 148 3.15 -21.32 -10.36
C VAL A 148 1.80 -21.03 -11.01
N GLU A 149 0.87 -21.99 -11.00
CA GLU A 149 -0.50 -21.80 -11.46
C GLU A 149 -1.43 -21.39 -10.30
N GLU A 150 -2.56 -20.77 -10.64
CA GLU A 150 -3.54 -20.39 -9.63
C GLU A 150 -4.03 -21.61 -8.84
N GLY A 151 -4.01 -21.51 -7.51
CA GLY A 151 -4.39 -22.60 -6.60
C GLY A 151 -3.30 -23.62 -6.31
N GLN A 152 -2.14 -23.58 -7.00
CA GLN A 152 -1.01 -24.43 -6.66
C GLN A 152 -0.30 -23.92 -5.40
N LYS A 153 0.24 -24.88 -4.64
CA LYS A 153 1.17 -24.56 -3.55
C LYS A 153 2.59 -24.45 -4.11
N ILE A 154 3.35 -23.51 -3.61
CA ILE A 154 4.77 -23.35 -3.98
C ILE A 154 5.60 -24.61 -3.75
N THR A 155 5.17 -25.46 -2.80
CA THR A 155 5.83 -26.72 -2.47
C THR A 155 5.47 -27.89 -3.40
N ASP A 156 4.53 -27.70 -4.33
CA ASP A 156 4.13 -28.76 -5.26
C ASP A 156 5.31 -29.13 -6.18
N GLU A 157 5.44 -30.41 -6.51
CA GLU A 157 6.57 -30.92 -7.31
C GLU A 157 6.66 -30.29 -8.71
N THR A 158 5.49 -29.97 -9.29
CA THR A 158 5.37 -29.37 -10.62
C THR A 158 5.70 -27.88 -10.69
N VAL A 159 5.84 -27.23 -9.53
CA VAL A 159 6.22 -25.83 -9.45
C VAL A 159 7.72 -25.69 -9.63
N GLU A 160 8.13 -24.82 -10.54
CA GLU A 160 9.53 -24.46 -10.75
C GLU A 160 9.73 -23.00 -10.29
N LEU A 161 10.72 -22.79 -9.44
CA LEU A 161 11.15 -21.50 -8.94
C LEU A 161 12.66 -21.43 -9.11
N THR A 162 13.13 -20.39 -9.77
CA THR A 162 14.57 -20.19 -9.98
C THR A 162 15.02 -18.81 -9.59
N LEU A 163 16.27 -18.70 -9.12
CA LEU A 163 17.02 -17.46 -8.98
C LEU A 163 18.32 -17.62 -9.80
N ASP A 164 18.52 -16.75 -10.78
CA ASP A 164 19.68 -16.77 -11.70
C ASP A 164 19.90 -18.14 -12.35
N GLY A 165 18.80 -18.83 -12.67
CA GLY A 165 18.78 -20.15 -13.29
C GLY A 165 19.03 -21.33 -12.34
N GLN A 166 19.28 -21.10 -11.05
CA GLN A 166 19.41 -22.14 -10.03
C GLN A 166 18.05 -22.44 -9.39
N ASP A 167 17.82 -23.70 -8.99
CA ASP A 167 16.61 -24.09 -8.27
C ASP A 167 16.52 -23.36 -6.92
N ALA A 168 15.46 -22.58 -6.73
CA ALA A 168 15.23 -21.76 -5.56
C ALA A 168 14.16 -22.35 -4.62
N LYS A 169 13.71 -23.61 -4.83
CA LYS A 169 12.78 -24.31 -3.93
C LYS A 169 13.46 -24.79 -2.65
N ILE A 170 14.02 -23.87 -1.91
CA ILE A 170 14.74 -24.16 -0.67
C ILE A 170 13.79 -24.02 0.52
N ILE A 171 13.82 -25.00 1.42
CA ILE A 171 13.10 -24.97 2.68
C ILE A 171 14.08 -24.84 3.85
N SER A 172 13.67 -24.12 4.90
CA SER A 172 14.41 -24.08 6.16
C SER A 172 14.23 -25.40 6.93
N GLN A 173 15.06 -25.64 7.93
CA GLN A 173 14.88 -26.78 8.85
C GLN A 173 13.54 -26.77 9.59
N SER A 174 12.91 -25.59 9.75
CA SER A 174 11.57 -25.43 10.32
C SER A 174 10.44 -25.70 9.31
N GLY A 175 10.78 -25.96 8.04
CA GLY A 175 9.81 -26.22 6.96
C GLY A 175 9.30 -24.96 6.27
N GLU A 176 9.90 -23.79 6.52
CA GLU A 176 9.56 -22.53 5.85
C GLU A 176 10.16 -22.50 4.44
N ASN A 177 9.39 -22.08 3.45
CA ASN A 177 9.88 -21.91 2.09
C ASN A 177 10.57 -20.53 1.94
N LEU A 178 11.88 -20.55 1.69
CA LEU A 178 12.70 -19.33 1.68
C LEU A 178 12.41 -18.45 0.45
N PHE A 179 12.03 -19.04 -0.68
CA PHE A 179 11.59 -18.26 -1.83
C PHE A 179 10.29 -17.49 -1.53
N SER A 180 9.36 -18.11 -0.79
CA SER A 180 8.13 -17.42 -0.36
C SER A 180 8.44 -16.20 0.50
N THR A 181 9.37 -16.34 1.45
CA THR A 181 9.81 -15.25 2.31
C THR A 181 10.42 -14.11 1.49
N PHE A 182 11.33 -14.45 0.56
CA PHE A 182 11.88 -13.48 -0.38
C PHE A 182 10.81 -12.80 -1.25
N TYR A 183 9.88 -13.58 -1.84
CA TYR A 183 8.82 -13.02 -2.67
C TYR A 183 7.89 -12.09 -1.89
N GLN A 184 7.62 -12.40 -0.62
CA GLN A 184 6.87 -11.50 0.27
C GLN A 184 7.61 -10.18 0.50
N THR A 185 8.93 -10.21 0.67
CA THR A 185 9.74 -8.97 0.74
C THR A 185 9.62 -8.18 -0.56
N LEU A 186 9.72 -8.85 -1.71
CA LEU A 186 9.64 -8.23 -3.03
C LEU A 186 8.31 -7.49 -3.27
N ILE A 187 7.18 -8.11 -2.93
CA ILE A 187 5.86 -7.49 -3.07
C ILE A 187 5.48 -6.60 -1.87
N GLY A 188 6.25 -6.68 -0.80
CA GLY A 188 6.03 -6.00 0.46
C GLY A 188 6.51 -4.55 0.53
N ILE A 189 7.08 -4.00 -0.56
CA ILE A 189 7.58 -2.62 -0.62
C ILE A 189 6.44 -1.65 -0.29
N ARG A 190 6.69 -0.74 0.66
CA ARG A 190 5.66 0.15 1.20
C ARG A 190 5.95 1.62 0.90
N ILE A 191 4.89 2.34 0.59
CA ILE A 191 4.89 3.80 0.48
C ILE A 191 5.23 4.39 1.86
N ASP A 192 6.22 5.26 1.91
CA ASP A 192 6.62 6.00 3.10
C ASP A 192 5.93 7.37 3.17
N GLY A 193 5.74 8.02 2.03
CA GLY A 193 5.04 9.30 1.95
C GLY A 193 4.69 9.72 0.53
N PHE A 194 4.09 10.90 0.42
CA PHE A 194 3.65 11.49 -0.84
C PHE A 194 4.35 12.83 -1.09
N ASP A 195 4.73 13.07 -2.35
CA ASP A 195 5.24 14.34 -2.87
C ASP A 195 4.63 14.60 -4.24
N LEU A 196 3.38 15.07 -4.24
CA LEU A 196 2.57 15.20 -5.46
C LEU A 196 3.04 16.31 -6.40
N ALA A 197 3.91 17.20 -5.92
CA ALA A 197 4.45 18.31 -6.70
C ALA A 197 5.82 17.99 -7.32
N ALA A 198 6.43 16.87 -6.95
CA ALA A 198 7.73 16.48 -7.48
C ALA A 198 7.66 16.09 -8.97
N SER A 199 8.78 16.29 -9.65
CA SER A 199 9.02 15.83 -11.03
C SER A 199 10.42 15.19 -11.05
N PRO A 200 10.54 13.91 -10.68
CA PRO A 200 11.83 13.23 -10.63
C PRO A 200 12.49 13.19 -12.02
N ASP A 201 13.72 13.69 -12.12
CA ASP A 201 14.53 13.74 -13.35
C ASP A 201 15.92 13.12 -13.16
N GLY A 202 16.17 12.52 -11.99
CA GLY A 202 17.40 11.82 -11.67
C GLY A 202 17.56 10.49 -12.41
N PRO A 203 18.76 9.86 -12.35
CA PRO A 203 18.97 8.53 -12.90
C PRO A 203 18.17 7.49 -12.09
N VAL A 204 17.69 6.46 -12.78
CA VAL A 204 17.12 5.27 -12.15
C VAL A 204 18.25 4.52 -11.45
N THR A 205 18.11 4.30 -10.15
CA THR A 205 19.10 3.61 -9.31
C THR A 205 18.79 2.13 -9.17
N SER A 206 17.50 1.77 -9.18
CA SER A 206 17.04 0.39 -9.11
C SER A 206 15.79 0.19 -9.94
N ARG A 207 15.59 -1.04 -10.44
CA ARG A 207 14.44 -1.40 -11.27
C ARG A 207 13.97 -2.82 -10.95
N ILE A 208 12.64 -2.98 -10.87
CA ILE A 208 11.97 -4.27 -10.76
C ILE A 208 11.05 -4.39 -11.98
N THR A 209 11.24 -5.44 -12.78
CA THR A 209 10.39 -5.71 -13.94
C THR A 209 9.68 -7.03 -13.76
N TYR A 210 8.36 -6.99 -13.57
CA TYR A 210 7.52 -8.19 -13.56
C TYR A 210 7.06 -8.49 -14.98
N THR A 211 7.36 -9.68 -15.50
CA THR A 211 6.76 -10.21 -16.72
C THR A 211 5.51 -10.99 -16.34
N LEU A 212 4.35 -10.51 -16.77
CA LEU A 212 3.07 -11.12 -16.43
C LEU A 212 2.76 -12.25 -17.42
N LYS A 213 2.14 -13.32 -16.93
CA LYS A 213 1.59 -14.36 -17.79
C LYS A 213 0.49 -13.77 -18.68
N PRO A 214 0.31 -14.30 -19.91
CA PRO A 214 -0.83 -13.92 -20.74
C PRO A 214 -2.14 -14.16 -19.99
N ASP A 215 -3.06 -13.21 -20.04
CA ASP A 215 -4.40 -13.39 -19.50
C ASP A 215 -5.32 -14.03 -20.56
N PRO A 216 -5.76 -15.29 -20.36
CA PRO A 216 -6.62 -15.97 -21.32
C PRO A 216 -7.96 -15.27 -21.55
N ALA A 217 -8.46 -14.54 -20.54
CA ALA A 217 -9.75 -13.85 -20.60
C ALA A 217 -9.69 -12.57 -21.46
N SER A 218 -8.56 -11.85 -21.41
CA SER A 218 -8.38 -10.58 -22.14
C SER A 218 -7.77 -10.73 -23.52
N GLN A 219 -7.32 -11.94 -23.91
CA GLN A 219 -6.57 -12.20 -25.15
C GLN A 219 -5.36 -11.24 -25.32
N SER A 220 -4.82 -10.75 -24.21
CA SER A 220 -3.66 -9.86 -24.23
C SER A 220 -2.37 -10.67 -24.17
N ASP A 221 -1.37 -10.22 -24.94
CA ASP A 221 0.00 -10.70 -24.82
C ASP A 221 0.57 -10.49 -23.41
N ALA A 222 1.65 -11.20 -23.11
CA ALA A 222 2.40 -10.98 -21.87
C ALA A 222 2.74 -9.49 -21.72
N LYS A 223 2.39 -8.91 -20.57
CA LYS A 223 2.67 -7.51 -20.24
C LYS A 223 3.80 -7.45 -19.22
N ALA A 224 4.58 -6.39 -19.26
CA ALA A 224 5.49 -6.07 -18.19
C ALA A 224 4.87 -5.00 -17.30
N LEU A 225 5.15 -5.09 -15.99
CA LEU A 225 5.00 -4.00 -15.03
C LEU A 225 6.41 -3.61 -14.57
N VAL A 226 6.78 -2.38 -14.82
CA VAL A 226 8.11 -1.86 -14.50
C VAL A 226 8.01 -0.89 -13.33
N ILE A 227 8.71 -1.18 -12.24
CA ILE A 227 8.83 -0.29 -11.08
C ILE A 227 10.27 0.23 -11.06
N GLU A 228 10.44 1.55 -11.08
CA GLU A 228 11.73 2.21 -11.09
C GLU A 228 11.86 3.12 -9.87
N PHE A 229 13.08 3.18 -9.35
CA PHE A 229 13.43 3.99 -8.20
C PHE A 229 14.44 5.05 -8.62
N VAL A 230 14.15 6.30 -8.22
CA VAL A 230 15.00 7.46 -8.47
C VAL A 230 15.30 8.12 -7.13
N SER A 231 16.57 8.30 -6.80
CA SER A 231 16.93 8.89 -5.51
C SER A 231 16.29 10.25 -5.32
N ARG A 232 15.57 10.42 -4.18
CA ARG A 232 15.00 11.68 -3.73
C ARG A 232 15.96 12.42 -2.81
N ASP A 233 16.51 11.70 -1.86
CA ASP A 233 17.52 12.16 -0.90
C ASP A 233 18.33 10.95 -0.38
N ALA A 234 19.14 11.13 0.67
CA ALA A 234 19.96 10.06 1.22
C ALA A 234 19.16 8.93 1.90
N TYR A 235 17.85 9.07 2.08
CA TYR A 235 17.01 8.17 2.87
C TYR A 235 15.79 7.64 2.12
N THR A 236 15.43 8.30 1.01
CA THR A 236 14.18 8.00 0.31
C THR A 236 14.34 8.01 -1.21
N ASP A 237 13.52 7.21 -1.89
CA ASP A 237 13.51 7.11 -3.35
C ASP A 237 12.10 7.38 -3.88
N TYR A 238 12.00 8.19 -4.93
CA TYR A 238 10.79 8.32 -5.72
C TYR A 238 10.50 7.04 -6.48
N VAL A 239 9.22 6.74 -6.66
CA VAL A 239 8.78 5.55 -7.39
C VAL A 239 8.10 5.94 -8.69
N LEU A 240 8.54 5.37 -9.80
CA LEU A 240 7.87 5.42 -11.08
C LEU A 240 7.31 4.03 -11.40
N ILE A 241 6.14 4.00 -12.03
CA ILE A 241 5.55 2.78 -12.57
C ILE A 241 5.33 3.00 -14.06
N ASP A 242 5.88 2.09 -14.87
CA ASP A 242 5.86 2.16 -16.34
C ASP A 242 6.35 3.54 -16.86
N GLY A 243 7.43 4.04 -16.25
CA GLY A 243 8.06 5.32 -16.58
C GLY A 243 7.29 6.56 -16.11
N SER A 244 6.16 6.40 -15.40
CA SER A 244 5.35 7.51 -14.90
C SER A 244 5.53 7.68 -13.40
N TYR A 245 5.79 8.91 -12.93
CA TYR A 245 5.88 9.21 -11.51
C TYR A 245 4.55 8.99 -10.82
N THR A 246 4.58 8.30 -9.70
CA THR A 246 3.40 7.86 -8.96
C THR A 246 2.89 8.86 -7.93
N GLY A 247 3.65 9.91 -7.64
CA GLY A 247 3.32 10.89 -6.60
C GLY A 247 3.78 10.48 -5.20
N PHE A 248 4.50 9.35 -5.04
CA PHE A 248 4.96 8.88 -3.76
C PHE A 248 6.44 8.44 -3.77
N TYR A 249 6.96 8.24 -2.57
CA TYR A 249 8.32 7.76 -2.32
C TYR A 249 8.33 6.65 -1.27
N VAL A 250 9.42 5.91 -1.23
CA VAL A 250 9.68 4.80 -0.30
C VAL A 250 10.90 5.10 0.57
N SER A 251 11.03 4.43 1.71
CA SER A 251 12.25 4.41 2.51
C SER A 251 13.32 3.61 1.75
N HIS A 252 14.46 4.22 1.45
CA HIS A 252 15.59 3.55 0.81
C HIS A 252 16.07 2.36 1.63
N ARG A 253 16.31 2.59 2.92
CA ARG A 253 16.77 1.56 3.84
C ARG A 253 15.82 0.37 3.90
N ASP A 254 14.53 0.61 4.13
CA ASP A 254 13.56 -0.46 4.34
C ASP A 254 13.27 -1.23 3.04
N THR A 255 13.43 -0.56 1.90
CA THR A 255 13.25 -1.18 0.58
C THR A 255 14.45 -2.02 0.16
N PHE A 256 15.68 -1.56 0.40
CA PHE A 256 16.87 -2.18 -0.18
C PHE A 256 17.86 -2.77 0.83
N THR A 257 18.17 -2.07 1.91
CA THR A 257 19.36 -2.37 2.73
C THR A 257 19.07 -2.78 4.17
N SER A 258 17.81 -2.82 4.61
CA SER A 258 17.47 -3.25 5.98
C SER A 258 17.90 -4.69 6.22
N GLY A 259 18.72 -4.91 7.27
CA GLY A 259 19.09 -6.22 7.77
C GLY A 259 18.27 -6.64 8.99
N GLN A 260 17.15 -5.96 9.27
CA GLN A 260 16.30 -6.31 10.40
C GLN A 260 15.55 -7.61 10.10
N VAL A 261 15.72 -8.62 10.95
CA VAL A 261 15.08 -9.94 10.80
C VAL A 261 13.55 -9.80 10.68
N GLY A 262 13.00 -10.37 9.61
CA GLY A 262 11.57 -10.29 9.26
C GLY A 262 11.14 -8.96 8.63
N GLN A 263 12.09 -8.06 8.35
CA GLN A 263 11.91 -6.80 7.64
C GLN A 263 13.15 -6.48 6.79
N GLU A 264 13.68 -7.50 6.13
CA GLU A 264 14.84 -7.38 5.27
C GLU A 264 14.51 -6.53 4.04
N GLY A 265 15.47 -5.69 3.62
CA GLY A 265 15.41 -5.01 2.32
C GLY A 265 15.78 -5.97 1.19
N LEU A 266 15.49 -5.59 -0.06
CA LEU A 266 15.62 -6.47 -1.23
C LEU A 266 17.04 -6.99 -1.46
N LEU A 267 18.08 -6.15 -1.31
CA LEU A 267 19.47 -6.56 -1.45
C LEU A 267 19.85 -7.62 -0.42
N VAL A 268 19.36 -7.44 0.82
CA VAL A 268 19.60 -8.41 1.88
C VAL A 268 18.84 -9.70 1.61
N ALA A 269 17.58 -9.62 1.24
CA ALA A 269 16.72 -10.77 1.03
C ALA A 269 17.17 -11.64 -0.17
N VAL A 270 17.59 -11.01 -1.29
CA VAL A 270 18.10 -11.76 -2.45
C VAL A 270 19.43 -12.44 -2.13
N SER A 271 20.34 -11.75 -1.43
CA SER A 271 21.62 -12.33 -1.00
C SER A 271 21.43 -13.50 -0.04
N GLN A 272 20.44 -13.42 0.87
CA GLN A 272 20.10 -14.51 1.78
C GLN A 272 19.54 -15.72 1.02
N LEU A 273 18.65 -15.48 0.05
CA LEU A 273 18.13 -16.56 -0.78
C LEU A 273 19.23 -17.23 -1.60
N GLN A 274 20.09 -16.44 -2.24
CA GLN A 274 21.24 -16.97 -3.00
C GLN A 274 22.16 -17.79 -2.10
N TYR A 275 22.49 -17.28 -0.92
CA TYR A 275 23.31 -18.00 0.04
C TYR A 275 22.67 -19.33 0.46
N ALA A 276 21.35 -19.34 0.68
CA ALA A 276 20.62 -20.55 1.02
C ALA A 276 20.63 -21.56 -0.14
N ILE A 277 20.49 -21.13 -1.39
CA ILE A 277 20.61 -21.98 -2.59
C ILE A 277 21.98 -22.64 -2.64
N ASP A 278 23.06 -21.87 -2.48
CA ASP A 278 24.45 -22.35 -2.59
C ASP A 278 24.85 -23.30 -1.46
N HIS A 279 24.17 -23.26 -0.30
CA HIS A 279 24.54 -24.03 0.89
C HIS A 279 23.48 -25.03 1.35
N ALA A 280 22.36 -25.15 0.62
CA ALA A 280 21.33 -26.16 0.93
C ALA A 280 21.87 -27.59 0.65
N VAL A 281 21.47 -28.53 1.48
CA VAL A 281 21.71 -29.95 1.28
C VAL A 281 20.34 -30.61 1.05
N ASP A 282 20.19 -31.29 -0.09
CA ASP A 282 18.92 -31.91 -0.48
C ASP A 282 17.71 -30.96 -0.40
N GLY A 283 17.90 -29.69 -0.81
CA GLY A 283 16.88 -28.65 -0.80
C GLY A 283 16.57 -28.06 0.58
N VAL A 284 17.32 -28.40 1.63
CA VAL A 284 17.14 -27.91 3.00
C VAL A 284 18.33 -27.03 3.42
N PHE A 285 18.02 -25.83 3.90
CA PHE A 285 19.02 -24.90 4.44
C PHE A 285 18.88 -24.77 5.95
N ASP A 286 20.03 -24.80 6.65
CA ASP A 286 20.11 -24.65 8.10
C ASP A 286 20.18 -23.17 8.49
N THR A 287 19.01 -22.55 8.70
CA THR A 287 18.90 -21.15 9.09
C THR A 287 19.48 -20.84 10.47
N SER A 288 19.73 -21.85 11.33
CA SER A 288 20.34 -21.63 12.65
C SER A 288 21.79 -21.15 12.57
N LYS A 289 22.47 -21.39 11.44
CA LYS A 289 23.84 -20.91 11.19
C LYS A 289 23.90 -19.42 10.83
N GLY A 290 22.74 -18.80 10.61
CA GLY A 290 22.65 -17.42 10.17
C GLY A 290 23.09 -17.21 8.72
N TYR A 291 23.01 -15.98 8.28
CA TYR A 291 23.51 -15.54 6.99
C TYR A 291 24.77 -14.70 7.17
N PRO A 292 25.72 -14.70 6.19
CA PRO A 292 26.86 -13.80 6.27
C PRO A 292 26.38 -12.35 6.31
N ALA A 293 27.15 -11.50 7.00
CA ALA A 293 26.90 -10.07 6.95
C ALA A 293 27.12 -9.57 5.50
N ILE A 294 26.15 -8.85 4.97
CA ILE A 294 26.27 -8.18 3.67
C ILE A 294 27.17 -6.96 3.88
N SER A 295 28.26 -6.90 3.12
CA SER A 295 29.27 -5.84 3.21
C SER A 295 28.94 -4.65 2.34
#